data_d1c757a6b17e5fb7d6ae4224e432bb4b
#
_entry.id   d1c757a6b17e5fb7d6ae4224e432bb4b
#
_cell.length_a   1.000
_cell.length_b   1.000
_cell.length_c   1.000
_cell.angle_alpha   90.00
_cell.angle_beta   90.00
_cell.angle_gamma   90.00
#
_symmetry.space_group_name_H-M   'P 1'
#
loop_
_entity.id
_entity.type
_entity.pdbx_description
1 polymer ?
#
loop_
_entity_poly.entity_id
_entity_poly.type
_entity_poly.pdbx_seq_one_letter_code
_entity_poly.pdbx_strand_id
1 'polypeptide(L)'
;MKYLLVFLLSIFAFGQKAEIKEIQKFQADLNAEYKNPDETPLRGNLLKDFKAIPFFDIDLKYSVKAKLVPTKDAEVFELPTSSGKTKKYKEYGTITFSLEGQQYSLKVYQSQDLIKRAGFEDHLFLPFRDATNEKETYGGGRYIDLKIPKKDNLIIDFNKAYNPYCAYNAFDYNCPIVPIENKLPVEIRAGVKYDDIYH
;
A
#
# COMPACT_ATOMS: atom_id res chain seq x y z
N MET A 1 -1.27 35.25 -24.37
CA MET A 1 -0.39 34.33 -23.63
C MET A 1 -0.57 34.37 -22.09
N LYS A 2 -0.66 35.53 -21.42
CA LYS A 2 -0.84 35.61 -19.96
C LYS A 2 -2.06 34.86 -19.38
N TYR A 3 -3.20 34.90 -20.05
CA TYR A 3 -4.45 34.25 -19.59
C TYR A 3 -4.44 32.71 -19.70
N LEU A 4 -3.67 32.15 -20.67
CA LEU A 4 -3.51 30.70 -20.83
C LEU A 4 -2.70 30.08 -19.68
N LEU A 5 -1.69 30.81 -19.20
CA LEU A 5 -0.83 30.36 -18.09
C LEU A 5 -1.60 30.31 -16.77
N VAL A 6 -2.47 31.31 -16.50
CA VAL A 6 -3.29 31.37 -15.28
C VAL A 6 -4.31 30.22 -15.27
N PHE A 7 -4.89 29.87 -16.43
CA PHE A 7 -5.85 28.78 -16.52
C PHE A 7 -5.20 27.40 -16.28
N LEU A 8 -3.99 27.19 -16.81
CA LEU A 8 -3.22 25.95 -16.57
C LEU A 8 -2.82 25.78 -15.11
N LEU A 9 -2.43 26.84 -14.42
CA LEU A 9 -2.10 26.82 -13.00
C LEU A 9 -3.30 26.47 -12.12
N SER A 10 -4.50 26.97 -12.46
CA SER A 10 -5.72 26.67 -11.69
C SER A 10 -6.15 25.22 -11.84
N ILE A 11 -6.04 24.62 -13.02
CA ILE A 11 -6.37 23.21 -13.27
C ILE A 11 -5.41 22.28 -12.49
N PHE A 12 -4.12 22.60 -12.48
CA PHE A 12 -3.10 21.83 -11.76
C PHE A 12 -3.34 21.86 -10.25
N ALA A 13 -3.60 23.03 -9.68
CA ALA A 13 -3.91 23.19 -8.25
C ALA A 13 -5.20 22.46 -7.85
N PHE A 14 -6.21 22.42 -8.74
CA PHE A 14 -7.47 21.69 -8.48
C PHE A 14 -7.26 20.18 -8.50
N GLY A 15 -6.42 19.66 -9.41
CA GLY A 15 -6.04 18.25 -9.46
C GLY A 15 -5.32 17.77 -8.19
N GLN A 16 -4.33 18.52 -7.72
CA GLN A 16 -3.61 18.22 -6.48
C GLN A 16 -4.53 18.23 -5.25
N LYS A 17 -5.47 19.18 -5.17
CA LYS A 17 -6.45 19.24 -4.07
C LYS A 17 -7.39 18.05 -4.05
N ALA A 18 -7.79 17.54 -5.21
CA ALA A 18 -8.62 16.35 -5.33
C ALA A 18 -7.86 15.10 -4.86
N GLU A 19 -6.60 14.95 -5.27
CA GLU A 19 -5.73 13.84 -4.88
C GLU A 19 -5.49 13.81 -3.37
N ILE A 20 -5.16 14.96 -2.75
CA ILE A 20 -5.02 15.08 -1.29
C ILE A 20 -6.30 14.65 -0.56
N LYS A 21 -7.48 15.03 -1.05
CA LYS A 21 -8.76 14.62 -0.46
C LYS A 21 -8.98 13.10 -0.52
N GLU A 22 -8.58 12.45 -1.60
CA GLU A 22 -8.66 10.99 -1.71
C GLU A 22 -7.74 10.29 -0.71
N ILE A 23 -6.52 10.81 -0.51
CA ILE A 23 -5.60 10.30 0.50
C ILE A 23 -6.17 10.49 1.91
N GLN A 24 -6.68 11.69 2.21
CA GLN A 24 -7.32 11.98 3.49
C GLN A 24 -8.52 11.07 3.76
N LYS A 25 -9.32 10.80 2.72
CA LYS A 25 -10.44 9.85 2.84
C LYS A 25 -9.94 8.45 3.16
N PHE A 26 -8.93 7.94 2.46
CA PHE A 26 -8.33 6.64 2.75
C PHE A 26 -7.84 6.54 4.20
N GLN A 27 -7.13 7.56 4.69
CA GLN A 27 -6.65 7.62 6.08
C GLN A 27 -7.79 7.63 7.09
N ALA A 28 -8.87 8.35 6.78
CA ALA A 28 -10.07 8.39 7.62
C ALA A 28 -10.81 7.05 7.64
N ASP A 29 -10.97 6.41 6.47
CA ASP A 29 -11.61 5.10 6.34
C ASP A 29 -10.82 4.03 7.12
N LEU A 30 -9.49 4.01 7.00
CA LEU A 30 -8.62 3.09 7.74
C LEU A 30 -8.72 3.31 9.26
N ASN A 31 -8.77 4.56 9.71
CA ASN A 31 -8.98 4.87 11.13
C ASN A 31 -10.38 4.45 11.61
N ALA A 32 -11.40 4.55 10.77
CA ALA A 32 -12.76 4.10 11.09
C ALA A 32 -12.80 2.57 11.25
N GLU A 33 -12.17 1.83 10.35
CA GLU A 33 -12.03 0.37 10.40
C GLU A 33 -11.34 -0.07 11.70
N TYR A 34 -10.22 0.59 12.08
CA TYR A 34 -9.50 0.24 13.32
C TYR A 34 -10.25 0.61 14.60
N LYS A 35 -11.22 1.51 14.54
CA LYS A 35 -12.13 1.83 15.66
C LYS A 35 -13.33 0.89 15.72
N ASN A 36 -13.65 0.20 14.64
CA ASN A 36 -14.79 -0.71 14.60
C ASN A 36 -14.44 -2.05 15.26
N PRO A 37 -15.06 -2.44 16.37
CA PRO A 37 -14.77 -3.69 17.08
C PRO A 37 -14.92 -4.95 16.21
N ASP A 38 -15.77 -4.91 15.17
CA ASP A 38 -16.07 -6.05 14.31
C ASP A 38 -15.02 -6.21 13.17
N GLU A 39 -14.23 -5.18 12.88
CA GLU A 39 -13.29 -5.15 11.75
C GLU A 39 -11.82 -5.06 12.20
N THR A 40 -11.58 -4.41 13.34
CA THR A 40 -10.23 -4.06 13.83
C THR A 40 -9.38 -5.28 14.18
N PRO A 41 -8.07 -5.25 13.87
CA PRO A 41 -7.12 -6.22 14.41
C PRO A 41 -6.82 -6.00 15.90
N LEU A 42 -7.13 -4.83 16.46
CA LEU A 42 -6.81 -4.50 17.85
C LEU A 42 -7.69 -5.27 18.83
N ARG A 43 -7.12 -5.61 20.00
CA ARG A 43 -7.81 -6.35 21.05
C ARG A 43 -7.59 -5.72 22.43
N GLY A 44 -8.53 -5.94 23.32
CA GLY A 44 -8.41 -5.57 24.72
C GLY A 44 -8.15 -4.08 24.94
N ASN A 45 -7.10 -3.76 25.69
CA ASN A 45 -6.74 -2.38 26.00
C ASN A 45 -6.23 -1.61 24.77
N LEU A 46 -5.59 -2.28 23.81
CA LEU A 46 -5.14 -1.63 22.57
C LEU A 46 -6.31 -1.04 21.80
N LEU A 47 -7.45 -1.75 21.73
CA LEU A 47 -8.66 -1.22 21.10
C LEU A 47 -9.29 -0.09 21.92
N LYS A 48 -9.36 -0.23 23.25
CA LYS A 48 -9.95 0.79 24.15
C LYS A 48 -9.19 2.11 24.09
N ASP A 49 -7.86 2.03 24.05
CA ASP A 49 -6.98 3.19 24.09
C ASP A 49 -6.64 3.75 22.70
N PHE A 50 -7.12 3.08 21.66
CA PHE A 50 -6.85 3.46 20.27
C PHE A 50 -7.45 4.82 19.92
N LYS A 51 -6.63 5.73 19.47
CA LYS A 51 -7.04 7.07 19.02
C LYS A 51 -7.04 7.18 17.50
N ALA A 52 -5.91 6.90 16.89
CA ALA A 52 -5.72 6.93 15.44
C ALA A 52 -4.41 6.21 15.06
N ILE A 53 -4.37 5.70 13.85
CA ILE A 53 -3.13 5.21 13.21
C ILE A 53 -2.24 6.43 12.94
N PRO A 54 -0.95 6.38 13.28
CA PRO A 54 0.00 7.44 12.92
C PRO A 54 0.31 7.35 11.42
N PHE A 55 0.27 8.50 10.73
CA PHE A 55 0.67 8.63 9.33
C PHE A 55 1.83 9.60 9.20
N PHE A 56 2.59 9.45 8.12
CA PHE A 56 3.42 10.55 7.62
C PHE A 56 2.54 11.67 7.07
N ASP A 57 3.09 12.88 7.02
CA ASP A 57 2.45 14.00 6.32
C ASP A 57 2.26 13.62 4.84
N ILE A 58 1.13 14.04 4.26
CA ILE A 58 0.82 13.76 2.85
C ILE A 58 1.82 14.51 1.97
N ASP A 59 2.55 13.77 1.15
CA ASP A 59 3.48 14.34 0.17
C ASP A 59 3.22 13.70 -1.20
N LEU A 60 2.74 14.50 -2.14
CA LEU A 60 2.37 14.07 -3.49
C LEU A 60 3.57 13.58 -4.33
N LYS A 61 4.81 13.84 -3.92
CA LYS A 61 5.98 13.24 -4.58
C LYS A 61 5.98 11.71 -4.49
N TYR A 62 5.29 11.15 -3.51
CA TYR A 62 5.10 9.71 -3.31
C TYR A 62 3.86 9.15 -4.03
N SER A 63 3.13 9.97 -4.79
CA SER A 63 2.10 9.54 -5.73
C SER A 63 2.73 9.49 -7.13
N VAL A 64 3.23 8.32 -7.53
CA VAL A 64 4.08 8.18 -8.70
C VAL A 64 3.37 7.49 -9.85
N LYS A 65 3.59 8.00 -11.07
CA LYS A 65 3.19 7.30 -12.30
C LYS A 65 4.08 6.08 -12.51
N ALA A 66 3.46 4.96 -12.78
CA ALA A 66 4.14 3.69 -12.96
C ALA A 66 3.68 2.98 -14.24
N LYS A 67 4.56 2.17 -14.80
CA LYS A 67 4.26 1.29 -15.93
C LYS A 67 4.22 -0.15 -15.43
N LEU A 68 3.12 -0.84 -15.70
CA LEU A 68 2.93 -2.26 -15.42
C LEU A 68 3.24 -3.08 -16.67
N VAL A 69 4.10 -4.07 -16.52
CA VAL A 69 4.37 -5.10 -17.53
C VAL A 69 3.91 -6.44 -16.95
N PRO A 70 2.82 -7.02 -17.47
CA PRO A 70 2.35 -8.32 -17.01
C PRO A 70 3.37 -9.44 -17.24
N THR A 71 3.49 -10.34 -16.27
CA THR A 71 4.31 -11.55 -16.40
C THR A 71 3.51 -12.59 -17.18
N LYS A 72 4.00 -12.94 -18.38
CA LYS A 72 3.40 -14.00 -19.19
C LYS A 72 3.62 -15.36 -18.51
N ASP A 73 2.62 -16.22 -18.62
CA ASP A 73 2.69 -17.63 -18.17
C ASP A 73 3.17 -17.81 -16.72
N ALA A 74 2.89 -16.80 -15.86
CA ALA A 74 3.24 -16.89 -14.45
C ALA A 74 2.46 -18.06 -13.78
N GLU A 75 3.18 -18.86 -13.02
CA GLU A 75 2.58 -19.97 -12.25
C GLU A 75 2.05 -19.48 -10.91
N VAL A 76 1.09 -20.25 -10.36
CA VAL A 76 0.65 -20.07 -8.98
C VAL A 76 1.71 -20.63 -8.04
N PHE A 77 2.06 -19.87 -7.02
CA PHE A 77 3.04 -20.27 -6.01
C PHE A 77 2.52 -20.07 -4.60
N GLU A 78 3.17 -20.70 -3.64
CA GLU A 78 2.88 -20.60 -2.23
C GLU A 78 3.70 -19.46 -1.60
N LEU A 79 3.06 -18.32 -1.31
CA LEU A 79 3.70 -17.20 -0.63
C LEU A 79 3.69 -17.44 0.88
N PRO A 80 4.87 -17.45 1.56
CA PRO A 80 4.95 -17.60 3.01
C PRO A 80 4.21 -16.48 3.76
N THR A 81 3.75 -16.82 4.96
CA THR A 81 3.05 -15.89 5.83
C THR A 81 3.67 -15.85 7.23
N SER A 82 3.33 -14.82 8.00
CA SER A 82 3.85 -14.57 9.35
C SER A 82 3.61 -15.71 10.34
N SER A 83 2.63 -16.57 10.11
CA SER A 83 2.32 -17.72 10.97
C SER A 83 3.01 -19.03 10.55
N GLY A 84 3.93 -18.99 9.56
CA GLY A 84 4.56 -20.18 8.99
C GLY A 84 3.68 -20.97 8.01
N LYS A 85 2.45 -20.51 7.76
CA LYS A 85 1.59 -21.05 6.69
C LYS A 85 1.89 -20.39 5.36
N THR A 86 1.22 -20.81 4.31
CA THR A 86 1.31 -20.22 2.98
C THR A 86 -0.07 -19.77 2.48
N LYS A 87 -0.07 -18.91 1.47
CA LYS A 87 -1.24 -18.52 0.69
C LYS A 87 -0.90 -18.57 -0.80
N LYS A 88 -1.88 -18.96 -1.62
CA LYS A 88 -1.69 -19.06 -3.07
C LYS A 88 -1.74 -17.69 -3.73
N TYR A 89 -0.65 -17.34 -4.37
CA TYR A 89 -0.50 -16.13 -5.16
C TYR A 89 -0.01 -16.45 -6.56
N LYS A 90 -0.24 -15.50 -7.48
CA LYS A 90 0.35 -15.49 -8.81
C LYS A 90 1.05 -14.14 -8.98
N GLU A 91 2.27 -14.13 -9.50
CA GLU A 91 2.89 -12.90 -9.95
C GLU A 91 2.09 -12.35 -11.14
N TYR A 92 1.48 -11.19 -10.97
CA TYR A 92 0.72 -10.55 -12.04
C TYR A 92 1.64 -9.81 -13.01
N GLY A 93 2.66 -9.15 -12.49
CA GLY A 93 3.60 -8.37 -13.31
C GLY A 93 4.60 -7.60 -12.50
N THR A 94 5.42 -6.84 -13.22
CA THR A 94 6.39 -5.90 -12.65
C THR A 94 5.94 -4.47 -12.93
N ILE A 95 5.93 -3.65 -11.88
CA ILE A 95 5.67 -2.21 -11.96
C ILE A 95 7.00 -1.48 -11.92
N THR A 96 7.24 -0.58 -12.87
CA THR A 96 8.41 0.29 -12.92
C THR A 96 7.97 1.75 -12.75
N PHE A 97 8.65 2.49 -11.89
CA PHE A 97 8.36 3.89 -11.59
C PHE A 97 9.64 4.69 -11.34
N SER A 98 9.54 6.02 -11.38
CA SER A 98 10.63 6.92 -11.00
C SER A 98 10.25 7.69 -9.74
N LEU A 99 11.17 7.73 -8.78
CA LEU A 99 11.07 8.54 -7.57
C LEU A 99 12.39 9.32 -7.41
N GLU A 100 12.30 10.65 -7.27
CA GLU A 100 13.45 11.54 -7.13
C GLU A 100 14.54 11.34 -8.20
N GLY A 101 14.12 11.05 -9.44
CA GLY A 101 15.01 10.85 -10.60
C GLY A 101 15.63 9.45 -10.70
N GLN A 102 15.43 8.57 -9.72
CA GLN A 102 15.89 7.19 -9.77
C GLN A 102 14.75 6.25 -10.17
N GLN A 103 15.09 5.21 -10.95
CA GLN A 103 14.13 4.17 -11.34
C GLN A 103 14.14 3.02 -10.35
N TYR A 104 12.93 2.56 -10.03
CA TYR A 104 12.67 1.41 -9.17
C TYR A 104 11.67 0.46 -9.82
N SER A 105 11.68 -0.77 -9.38
CA SER A 105 10.70 -1.77 -9.79
C SER A 105 10.21 -2.56 -8.60
N LEU A 106 8.94 -2.95 -8.64
CA LEU A 106 8.30 -3.82 -7.66
C LEU A 106 7.44 -4.84 -8.40
N LYS A 107 7.33 -6.03 -7.88
CA LYS A 107 6.41 -7.05 -8.35
C LYS A 107 5.04 -6.88 -7.72
N VAL A 108 4.00 -7.09 -8.50
CA VAL A 108 2.62 -7.12 -8.03
C VAL A 108 2.05 -8.51 -8.17
N TYR A 109 1.20 -8.87 -7.24
CA TYR A 109 0.68 -10.21 -7.10
C TYR A 109 -0.84 -10.23 -7.11
N GLN A 110 -1.41 -11.37 -7.45
CA GLN A 110 -2.83 -11.66 -7.29
C GLN A 110 -3.04 -12.81 -6.32
N SER A 111 -3.82 -12.57 -5.26
CA SER A 111 -4.27 -13.62 -4.36
C SER A 111 -5.29 -14.51 -5.06
N GLN A 112 -5.00 -15.81 -5.16
CA GLN A 112 -5.87 -16.76 -5.85
C GLN A 112 -7.18 -17.06 -5.09
N ASP A 113 -7.26 -16.67 -3.83
CA ASP A 113 -8.48 -16.76 -3.04
C ASP A 113 -9.28 -15.47 -3.07
N LEU A 114 -8.61 -14.31 -3.06
CA LEU A 114 -9.29 -13.02 -3.03
C LEU A 114 -10.01 -12.72 -4.35
N ILE A 115 -9.38 -13.01 -5.49
CA ILE A 115 -9.98 -12.77 -6.83
C ILE A 115 -11.25 -13.59 -7.14
N LYS A 116 -11.56 -14.59 -6.31
CA LYS A 116 -12.81 -15.35 -6.39
C LYS A 116 -13.98 -14.64 -5.70
N ARG A 117 -13.72 -13.59 -4.93
CA ARG A 117 -14.74 -12.83 -4.23
C ARG A 117 -15.26 -11.71 -5.12
N ALA A 118 -16.58 -11.52 -5.12
CA ALA A 118 -17.21 -10.46 -5.90
C ALA A 118 -16.62 -9.08 -5.53
N GLY A 119 -16.23 -8.31 -6.56
CA GLY A 119 -15.63 -6.99 -6.42
C GLY A 119 -14.10 -6.98 -6.23
N PHE A 120 -13.45 -8.14 -6.19
CA PHE A 120 -11.99 -8.27 -6.07
C PHE A 120 -11.34 -8.97 -7.27
N GLU A 121 -12.05 -9.18 -8.35
CA GLU A 121 -11.57 -9.88 -9.55
C GLU A 121 -10.37 -9.17 -10.20
N ASP A 122 -10.33 -7.84 -10.10
CA ASP A 122 -9.26 -6.97 -10.60
C ASP A 122 -8.25 -6.53 -9.54
N HIS A 123 -8.31 -7.11 -8.34
CA HIS A 123 -7.42 -6.74 -7.23
C HIS A 123 -5.97 -7.16 -7.50
N LEU A 124 -5.05 -6.23 -7.25
CA LEU A 124 -3.60 -6.45 -7.24
C LEU A 124 -3.02 -6.10 -5.88
N PHE A 125 -2.18 -6.96 -5.37
CA PHE A 125 -1.49 -6.83 -4.10
C PHE A 125 -0.05 -6.38 -4.33
N LEU A 126 0.33 -5.23 -3.79
CA LEU A 126 1.67 -4.67 -3.84
C LEU A 126 2.29 -4.61 -2.43
N PRO A 127 2.90 -5.69 -1.95
CA PRO A 127 3.68 -5.66 -0.72
C PRO A 127 5.06 -5.06 -0.99
N PHE A 128 5.61 -4.25 -0.07
CA PHE A 128 6.95 -3.72 -0.20
C PHE A 128 7.62 -3.48 1.16
N ARG A 129 8.94 -3.50 1.14
CA ARG A 129 9.81 -2.99 2.21
C ARG A 129 10.62 -1.82 1.68
N ASP A 130 11.04 -0.93 2.56
CA ASP A 130 11.86 0.23 2.24
C ASP A 130 12.84 0.56 3.39
N ALA A 131 13.67 1.58 3.22
CA ALA A 131 14.69 1.93 4.20
C ALA A 131 14.15 2.56 5.51
N THR A 132 12.83 2.80 5.63
CA THR A 132 12.17 3.24 6.87
C THR A 132 11.80 2.09 7.80
N ASN A 133 11.80 0.83 7.30
CA ASN A 133 11.42 -0.33 8.11
C ASN A 133 12.32 -0.49 9.34
N GLU A 134 11.74 -0.89 10.47
CA GLU A 134 12.39 -1.04 11.78
C GLU A 134 12.87 0.29 12.41
N LYS A 135 12.53 1.43 11.80
CA LYS A 135 12.84 2.76 12.30
C LYS A 135 11.59 3.61 12.51
N GLU A 136 10.82 3.80 11.44
CA GLU A 136 9.62 4.65 11.40
C GLU A 136 8.39 3.86 10.94
N THR A 137 8.59 2.70 10.29
CA THR A 137 7.54 1.83 9.79
C THR A 137 7.76 0.38 10.21
N TYR A 138 6.71 -0.43 10.12
CA TYR A 138 6.72 -1.82 10.53
C TYR A 138 7.81 -2.63 9.82
N GLY A 139 8.59 -3.40 10.56
CA GLY A 139 9.73 -4.19 10.07
C GLY A 139 9.35 -5.25 9.03
N GLY A 140 8.12 -5.78 9.10
CA GLY A 140 7.59 -6.73 8.12
C GLY A 140 7.23 -6.12 6.76
N GLY A 141 7.27 -4.79 6.62
CA GLY A 141 6.88 -4.06 5.41
C GLY A 141 5.43 -3.60 5.43
N ARG A 142 5.04 -2.93 4.35
CA ARG A 142 3.72 -2.34 4.15
C ARG A 142 3.09 -2.84 2.86
N TYR A 143 1.80 -2.63 2.71
CA TYR A 143 1.01 -3.06 1.56
C TYR A 143 0.31 -1.89 0.89
N ILE A 144 0.09 -2.01 -0.41
CA ILE A 144 -0.79 -1.15 -1.19
C ILE A 144 -1.70 -2.06 -2.01
N ASP A 145 -3.00 -1.80 -1.96
CA ASP A 145 -3.97 -2.44 -2.84
C ASP A 145 -4.13 -1.62 -4.11
N LEU A 146 -4.04 -2.29 -5.23
CA LEU A 146 -4.17 -1.72 -6.56
C LEU A 146 -5.26 -2.47 -7.32
N LYS A 147 -5.63 -1.93 -8.48
CA LYS A 147 -6.51 -2.60 -9.44
C LYS A 147 -5.80 -2.79 -10.76
N ILE A 148 -6.18 -3.83 -11.49
CA ILE A 148 -5.71 -4.03 -12.86
C ILE A 148 -6.07 -2.80 -13.68
N PRO A 149 -5.09 -2.07 -14.22
CA PRO A 149 -5.37 -0.87 -14.99
C PRO A 149 -5.91 -1.23 -16.38
N LYS A 150 -6.76 -0.35 -16.93
CA LYS A 150 -7.25 -0.51 -18.31
C LYS A 150 -6.15 -0.39 -19.38
N LYS A 151 -5.03 0.22 -19.04
CA LYS A 151 -3.83 0.41 -19.87
C LYS A 151 -2.61 0.11 -18.99
N ASP A 152 -1.44 0.02 -19.58
CA ASP A 152 -0.19 -0.32 -18.88
C ASP A 152 0.27 0.71 -17.82
N ASN A 153 -0.40 1.85 -17.74
CA ASN A 153 -0.05 2.93 -16.80
C ASN A 153 -1.01 2.93 -15.62
N LEU A 154 -0.46 3.09 -14.42
CA LEU A 154 -1.18 3.26 -13.17
C LEU A 154 -0.50 4.30 -12.27
N ILE A 155 -1.15 4.65 -11.19
CA ILE A 155 -0.56 5.45 -10.11
C ILE A 155 -0.29 4.51 -8.93
N ILE A 156 0.94 4.54 -8.40
CA ILE A 156 1.25 4.01 -7.08
C ILE A 156 1.24 5.19 -6.11
N ASP A 157 0.31 5.19 -5.18
CA ASP A 157 0.24 6.21 -4.15
C ASP A 157 0.71 5.65 -2.81
N PHE A 158 1.97 5.86 -2.49
CA PHE A 158 2.56 5.39 -1.24
C PHE A 158 1.96 6.09 0.00
N ASN A 159 1.26 7.24 -0.16
CA ASN A 159 0.50 7.85 0.93
C ASN A 159 -0.67 6.97 1.39
N LYS A 160 -1.04 5.97 0.59
CA LYS A 160 -2.06 4.95 0.90
C LYS A 160 -1.45 3.62 1.35
N ALA A 161 -0.14 3.57 1.64
CA ALA A 161 0.49 2.38 2.18
C ALA A 161 0.02 2.12 3.62
N TYR A 162 -0.32 0.86 3.92
CA TYR A 162 -0.82 0.43 5.23
C TYR A 162 -0.04 -0.76 5.80
N ASN A 163 -0.08 -0.94 7.11
CA ASN A 163 0.54 -2.08 7.77
C ASN A 163 -0.36 -3.32 7.68
N PRO A 164 0.21 -4.53 7.52
CA PRO A 164 -0.55 -5.76 7.69
C PRO A 164 -1.16 -5.85 9.10
N TYR A 165 -2.32 -6.47 9.25
CA TYR A 165 -2.95 -6.69 10.57
C TYR A 165 -2.05 -7.41 11.57
N CYS A 166 -1.13 -8.24 11.07
CA CYS A 166 -0.16 -8.93 11.92
C CYS A 166 0.82 -7.99 12.64
N ALA A 167 0.98 -6.75 12.17
CA ALA A 167 1.73 -5.72 12.87
C ALA A 167 1.07 -5.33 14.21
N TYR A 168 -0.23 -5.58 14.33
CA TYR A 168 -1.03 -5.21 15.49
C TYR A 168 -1.55 -6.42 16.27
N ASN A 169 -1.64 -7.57 15.61
CA ASN A 169 -2.12 -8.82 16.20
C ASN A 169 -1.57 -10.03 15.43
N ALA A 170 -0.40 -10.48 15.83
CA ALA A 170 0.28 -11.63 15.21
C ALA A 170 -0.40 -12.97 15.49
N PHE A 171 -1.29 -13.06 16.50
CA PHE A 171 -1.94 -14.32 16.91
C PHE A 171 -3.12 -14.66 16.00
N ASP A 172 -3.96 -13.66 15.68
CA ASP A 172 -5.21 -13.90 14.95
C ASP A 172 -5.01 -13.81 13.42
N TYR A 173 -3.97 -13.13 12.97
CA TYR A 173 -3.78 -12.81 11.56
C TYR A 173 -2.59 -13.54 10.94
N ASN A 174 -2.77 -13.87 9.67
CA ASN A 174 -1.82 -14.62 8.85
C ASN A 174 -1.49 -13.79 7.60
N CYS A 175 -0.48 -12.95 7.68
CA CYS A 175 -0.17 -11.96 6.67
C CYS A 175 0.95 -12.41 5.75
N PRO A 176 0.85 -12.18 4.43
CA PRO A 176 1.91 -12.50 3.48
C PRO A 176 3.22 -11.80 3.83
N ILE A 177 4.32 -12.54 3.79
CA ILE A 177 5.66 -11.95 3.95
C ILE A 177 6.03 -11.23 2.66
N VAL A 178 6.58 -10.02 2.78
CA VAL A 178 7.05 -9.26 1.62
C VAL A 178 8.19 -10.02 0.92
N PRO A 179 8.05 -10.37 -0.37
CA PRO A 179 9.12 -11.01 -1.13
C PRO A 179 10.38 -10.15 -1.18
N ILE A 180 11.54 -10.80 -1.19
CA ILE A 180 12.84 -10.11 -1.10
C ILE A 180 13.08 -9.13 -2.26
N GLU A 181 12.55 -9.44 -3.44
CA GLU A 181 12.62 -8.59 -4.63
C GLU A 181 11.82 -7.29 -4.50
N ASN A 182 10.89 -7.20 -3.55
CA ASN A 182 10.09 -6.01 -3.27
C ASN A 182 10.69 -5.14 -2.16
N LYS A 183 12.01 -5.13 -2.05
CA LYS A 183 12.75 -4.25 -1.14
C LYS A 183 13.32 -3.04 -1.87
N LEU A 184 12.82 -1.85 -1.55
CA LEU A 184 13.34 -0.58 -2.04
C LEU A 184 14.53 -0.11 -1.19
N PRO A 185 15.65 0.33 -1.80
CA PRO A 185 16.80 0.84 -1.07
C PRO A 185 16.66 2.31 -0.63
N VAL A 186 15.48 2.89 -0.74
CA VAL A 186 15.16 4.30 -0.47
C VAL A 186 14.10 4.39 0.64
N GLU A 187 14.08 5.50 1.37
CA GLU A 187 13.07 5.78 2.39
C GLU A 187 11.77 6.26 1.73
N ILE A 188 10.67 5.58 2.00
CA ILE A 188 9.32 5.98 1.58
C ILE A 188 8.59 6.55 2.80
N ARG A 189 8.82 7.83 3.08
CA ARG A 189 8.17 8.55 4.19
C ARG A 189 6.77 9.01 3.81
N ALA A 190 5.89 8.05 3.50
CA ALA A 190 4.50 8.24 3.14
C ALA A 190 3.66 7.07 3.66
N GLY A 191 2.36 7.26 3.86
CA GLY A 191 1.46 6.23 4.38
C GLY A 191 1.58 6.04 5.89
N VAL A 192 1.27 4.84 6.37
CA VAL A 192 1.23 4.52 7.79
C VAL A 192 2.63 4.43 8.38
N LYS A 193 2.82 5.07 9.55
CA LYS A 193 3.96 4.87 10.46
C LYS A 193 3.66 3.70 11.41
N TYR A 194 4.66 3.32 12.19
CA TYR A 194 4.50 2.25 13.17
C TYR A 194 5.22 2.60 14.46
N ASP A 195 4.45 2.66 15.53
CA ASP A 195 4.98 2.73 16.90
C ASP A 195 4.93 1.31 17.46
N ASP A 196 6.08 0.76 17.88
CA ASP A 196 6.22 -0.63 18.35
C ASP A 196 5.63 -0.81 19.76
N ILE A 197 4.37 -0.41 19.92
CA ILE A 197 3.60 -0.54 21.17
C ILE A 197 2.62 -1.72 21.16
N TYR A 198 2.60 -2.49 20.07
CA TYR A 198 1.59 -3.52 19.82
C TYR A 198 2.09 -4.95 20.07
N HIS A 199 3.29 -5.11 20.62
CA HIS A 199 3.94 -6.39 20.95
C HIS A 199 4.21 -6.54 22.44
#